data_f2afa7ce869054ed7cba150000e5d7da
#
_entry.id   f2afa7ce869054ed7cba150000e5d7da
#
_cell.length_a   1.000
_cell.length_b   1.000
_cell.length_c   1.000
_cell.angle_alpha   90.00
_cell.angle_beta   90.00
_cell.angle_gamma   90.00
#
_symmetry.space_group_name_H-M   'P 1'
#
loop_
_entity.id
_entity.type
_entity.pdbx_description
1 polymer ?
#
loop_
_entity_poly.entity_id
_entity_poly.type
_entity_poly.pdbx_seq_one_letter_code
_entity_poly.pdbx_strand_id
1 'polypeptide(L)'
;RCRTRAKTPRNLALADSLVDKATEIIKYFKSKNPDLIWFIENGDSTMLWGREVAKDLSNYVRLDYCQYNGPGYRKRTRIAHSDNIIWNPRPLCDPKTCKQCVDGKHILTAQQGPGKRNGTRTASSLDTCTLDTLHGLPRELTEEILRICQQHIWEVL
;
A
#
# COMPACT_ATOMS: atom_id res chain seq x y z
N ARG A 1 8.93 -18.50 -0.10
CA ARG A 1 7.56 -18.67 -0.67
C ARG A 1 6.62 -18.97 0.49
N CYS A 2 5.99 -17.98 1.11
CA CYS A 2 4.87 -18.22 2.02
C CYS A 2 3.64 -18.63 1.20
N ARG A 3 3.45 -19.94 1.02
CA ARG A 3 2.18 -20.51 0.61
C ARG A 3 1.29 -20.65 1.85
N THR A 4 0.81 -19.54 2.40
CA THR A 4 -0.35 -19.63 3.28
C THR A 4 -1.53 -20.07 2.41
N ARG A 5 -1.93 -21.32 2.54
CA ARG A 5 -3.21 -21.79 1.99
C ARG A 5 -4.29 -20.94 2.63
N ALA A 6 -4.96 -20.12 1.84
CA ALA A 6 -6.14 -19.41 2.30
C ALA A 6 -7.11 -20.47 2.85
N LYS A 7 -7.62 -20.25 4.07
CA LYS A 7 -8.61 -21.16 4.69
C LYS A 7 -9.89 -21.26 3.88
N THR A 8 -10.17 -20.24 3.07
CA THR A 8 -11.31 -20.17 2.17
C THR A 8 -10.82 -20.03 0.73
N PRO A 9 -11.40 -20.73 -0.26
CA PRO A 9 -11.09 -20.51 -1.67
C PRO A 9 -11.26 -19.04 -2.04
N ARG A 10 -10.29 -18.49 -2.78
CA ARG A 10 -10.39 -17.11 -3.27
C ARG A 10 -11.39 -17.04 -4.41
N ASN A 11 -12.38 -16.19 -4.29
CA ASN A 11 -13.26 -15.86 -5.41
C ASN A 11 -12.60 -14.78 -6.26
N LEU A 12 -11.81 -15.21 -7.25
CA LEU A 12 -11.07 -14.29 -8.13
C LEU A 12 -12.02 -13.52 -9.06
N ALA A 13 -13.12 -14.13 -9.50
CA ALA A 13 -14.09 -13.46 -10.34
C ALA A 13 -14.75 -12.27 -9.61
N LEU A 14 -15.13 -12.46 -8.34
CA LEU A 14 -15.63 -11.35 -7.52
C LEU A 14 -14.55 -10.27 -7.29
N ALA A 15 -13.30 -10.67 -7.02
CA ALA A 15 -12.22 -9.72 -6.83
C ALA A 15 -11.97 -8.89 -8.09
N ASP A 16 -11.99 -9.51 -9.28
CA ASP A 16 -11.85 -8.81 -10.55
C ASP A 16 -13.01 -7.85 -10.80
N SER A 17 -14.26 -8.29 -10.56
CA SER A 17 -15.43 -7.42 -10.75
C SER A 17 -15.41 -6.17 -9.87
N LEU A 18 -14.80 -6.24 -8.68
CA LEU A 18 -14.61 -5.05 -7.83
C LEU A 18 -13.58 -4.08 -8.42
N VAL A 19 -12.51 -4.60 -9.02
CA VAL A 19 -11.50 -3.76 -9.70
C VAL A 19 -12.06 -3.14 -10.97
N ASP A 20 -12.80 -3.93 -11.77
CA ASP A 20 -13.51 -3.43 -12.96
C ASP A 20 -14.46 -2.29 -12.59
N LYS A 21 -15.23 -2.47 -11.50
CA LYS A 21 -16.14 -1.42 -11.03
C LYS A 21 -15.39 -0.17 -10.56
N ALA A 22 -14.26 -0.31 -9.87
CA ALA A 22 -13.44 0.83 -9.47
C ALA A 22 -12.90 1.59 -10.69
N THR A 23 -12.39 0.88 -11.70
CA THR A 23 -11.92 1.52 -12.95
C THR A 23 -13.04 2.14 -13.77
N GLU A 24 -14.23 1.54 -13.79
CA GLU A 24 -15.44 2.14 -14.41
C GLU A 24 -15.82 3.47 -13.74
N ILE A 25 -15.82 3.52 -12.41
CA ILE A 25 -16.08 4.74 -11.63
C ILE A 25 -15.06 5.83 -11.98
N ILE A 26 -13.77 5.47 -12.00
CA ILE A 26 -12.70 6.42 -12.38
C ILE A 26 -12.93 6.96 -13.79
N LYS A 27 -13.20 6.09 -14.78
CA LYS A 27 -13.46 6.46 -16.17
C LYS A 27 -14.67 7.40 -16.28
N TYR A 28 -15.75 7.10 -15.56
CA TYR A 28 -16.94 7.96 -15.52
C TYR A 28 -16.60 9.36 -14.99
N PHE A 29 -15.95 9.47 -13.83
CA PHE A 29 -15.63 10.78 -13.28
C PHE A 29 -14.57 11.52 -14.10
N LYS A 30 -13.58 10.82 -14.67
CA LYS A 30 -12.58 11.43 -15.57
C LYS A 30 -13.24 11.99 -16.85
N SER A 31 -14.33 11.39 -17.33
CA SER A 31 -15.11 11.94 -18.47
C SER A 31 -15.84 13.24 -18.14
N LYS A 32 -16.10 13.52 -16.85
CA LYS A 32 -16.74 14.76 -16.38
C LYS A 32 -15.73 15.80 -15.92
N ASN A 33 -14.61 15.35 -15.39
CA ASN A 33 -13.50 16.17 -14.95
C ASN A 33 -12.18 15.54 -15.43
N PRO A 34 -11.59 16.03 -16.53
CA PRO A 34 -10.32 15.51 -17.06
C PRO A 34 -9.17 15.61 -16.05
N ASP A 35 -9.23 16.58 -15.12
CA ASP A 35 -8.21 16.81 -14.09
C ASP A 35 -8.42 15.97 -12.83
N LEU A 36 -9.36 15.01 -12.87
CA LEU A 36 -9.59 14.10 -11.75
C LEU A 36 -8.31 13.41 -11.31
N ILE A 37 -8.01 13.53 -10.00
CA ILE A 37 -6.97 12.74 -9.32
C ILE A 37 -7.61 11.51 -8.69
N TRP A 38 -6.93 10.38 -8.82
CA TRP A 38 -7.33 9.13 -8.18
C TRP A 38 -6.12 8.32 -7.75
N PHE A 39 -6.32 7.47 -6.72
CA PHE A 39 -5.31 6.54 -6.22
C PHE A 39 -5.96 5.19 -5.92
N ILE A 40 -5.26 4.11 -6.25
CA ILE A 40 -5.64 2.73 -5.90
C ILE A 40 -4.46 2.07 -5.19
N GLU A 41 -4.65 1.73 -3.92
CA GLU A 41 -3.64 1.06 -3.07
C GLU A 41 -3.86 -0.44 -3.04
N ASN A 42 -2.77 -1.21 -3.18
CA ASN A 42 -2.75 -2.62 -2.85
C ASN A 42 -1.30 -3.09 -2.57
N GLY A 43 -1.16 -4.18 -1.81
CA GLY A 43 0.15 -4.77 -1.57
C GLY A 43 0.89 -5.08 -2.87
N ASP A 44 2.19 -4.76 -2.95
CA ASP A 44 2.98 -4.95 -4.18
C ASP A 44 3.07 -6.41 -4.63
N SER A 45 3.04 -7.36 -3.68
CA SER A 45 3.11 -8.81 -3.95
C SER A 45 1.76 -9.47 -4.23
N THR A 46 0.67 -8.72 -4.32
CA THR A 46 -0.65 -9.29 -4.58
C THR A 46 -0.80 -9.75 -6.03
N MET A 47 -1.71 -10.70 -6.23
CA MET A 47 -2.01 -11.20 -7.57
C MET A 47 -2.68 -10.14 -8.48
N LEU A 48 -3.23 -9.08 -7.90
CA LEU A 48 -3.95 -8.03 -8.62
C LEU A 48 -3.14 -7.49 -9.79
N TRP A 49 -1.88 -7.12 -9.54
CA TRP A 49 -1.03 -6.43 -10.52
C TRP A 49 -0.61 -7.28 -11.73
N GLY A 50 -0.84 -8.58 -11.69
CA GLY A 50 -0.62 -9.50 -12.82
C GLY A 50 -1.91 -9.92 -13.53
N ARG A 51 -3.05 -9.33 -13.17
CA ARG A 51 -4.34 -9.69 -13.77
C ARG A 51 -4.74 -8.70 -14.85
N GLU A 52 -5.52 -9.19 -15.84
CA GLU A 52 -5.99 -8.39 -16.98
C GLU A 52 -6.76 -7.14 -16.54
N VAL A 53 -7.58 -7.24 -15.48
CA VAL A 53 -8.35 -6.11 -14.92
C VAL A 53 -7.50 -4.96 -14.40
N ALA A 54 -6.21 -5.18 -14.13
CA ALA A 54 -5.28 -4.17 -13.63
C ALA A 54 -4.34 -3.63 -14.71
N LYS A 55 -4.48 -4.00 -15.97
CA LYS A 55 -3.58 -3.58 -17.05
C LYS A 55 -3.57 -2.07 -17.25
N ASP A 56 -4.71 -1.43 -17.07
CA ASP A 56 -4.87 0.03 -17.19
C ASP A 56 -4.30 0.79 -15.98
N LEU A 57 -3.93 0.09 -14.89
CA LEU A 57 -3.31 0.64 -13.69
C LEU A 57 -1.77 0.64 -13.81
N SER A 58 -1.23 1.02 -14.96
CA SER A 58 0.20 0.94 -15.28
C SER A 58 1.02 2.08 -14.69
N ASN A 59 0.40 3.22 -14.41
CA ASN A 59 1.05 4.35 -13.74
C ASN A 59 0.98 4.16 -12.22
N TYR A 60 2.11 3.84 -11.59
CA TYR A 60 2.15 3.54 -10.16
C TYR A 60 3.50 3.85 -9.53
N VAL A 61 3.47 4.06 -8.23
CA VAL A 61 4.67 4.09 -7.38
C VAL A 61 4.71 2.89 -6.46
N ARG A 62 5.94 2.52 -6.05
CA ARG A 62 6.20 1.52 -5.00
C ARG A 62 6.77 2.21 -3.79
N LEU A 63 6.30 1.80 -2.62
CA LEU A 63 6.77 2.35 -1.36
C LEU A 63 6.74 1.29 -0.25
N ASP A 64 7.48 1.54 0.81
CA ASP A 64 7.50 0.71 2.02
C ASP A 64 7.01 1.55 3.21
N TYR A 65 5.99 1.10 3.93
CA TYR A 65 5.36 1.84 5.03
C TYR A 65 6.34 2.26 6.14
N CYS A 66 7.39 1.48 6.38
CA CYS A 66 8.43 1.83 7.35
C CYS A 66 9.19 3.12 7.01
N GLN A 67 9.17 3.57 5.75
CA GLN A 67 9.77 4.82 5.31
C GLN A 67 8.88 6.03 5.64
N TYR A 68 7.64 5.81 6.04
CA TYR A 68 6.62 6.81 6.37
C TYR A 68 6.25 6.77 7.85
N ASN A 69 7.21 6.45 8.72
CA ASN A 69 6.98 6.28 10.16
C ASN A 69 5.79 5.34 10.48
N GLY A 70 5.58 4.36 9.62
CA GLY A 70 4.57 3.32 9.82
C GLY A 70 4.88 2.49 11.07
N PRO A 71 3.98 1.59 11.43
CA PRO A 71 3.97 0.91 12.73
C PRO A 71 5.05 -0.19 12.89
N GLY A 72 6.27 0.07 12.42
CA GLY A 72 7.45 -0.81 12.65
C GLY A 72 7.56 -2.02 11.73
N TYR A 73 6.69 -2.20 10.76
CA TYR A 73 6.78 -3.27 9.76
C TYR A 73 6.97 -2.74 8.33
N ARG A 74 7.63 -3.52 7.49
CA ARG A 74 7.71 -3.26 6.07
C ARG A 74 6.48 -3.84 5.38
N LYS A 75 5.53 -3.00 5.01
CA LYS A 75 4.48 -3.34 4.06
C LYS A 75 4.84 -2.69 2.73
N ARG A 76 5.40 -3.48 1.82
CA ARG A 76 5.64 -3.00 0.46
C ARG A 76 4.31 -2.90 -0.25
N THR A 77 4.03 -1.70 -0.72
CA THR A 77 2.75 -1.33 -1.29
C THR A 77 2.98 -0.71 -2.66
N ARG A 78 2.06 -0.96 -3.56
CA ARG A 78 1.95 -0.28 -4.84
C ARG A 78 0.72 0.61 -4.80
N ILE A 79 0.91 1.86 -5.22
CA ILE A 79 -0.20 2.80 -5.41
C ILE A 79 -0.23 3.20 -6.87
N ALA A 80 -1.27 2.75 -7.59
CA ALA A 80 -1.59 3.25 -8.90
C ALA A 80 -2.26 4.61 -8.76
N HIS A 81 -1.97 5.54 -9.68
CA HIS A 81 -2.48 6.89 -9.61
C HIS A 81 -2.73 7.46 -11.00
N SER A 82 -3.46 8.57 -11.05
CA SER A 82 -3.74 9.29 -12.28
C SER A 82 -2.45 9.78 -12.97
N ASP A 83 -2.49 9.89 -14.27
CA ASP A 83 -1.37 10.27 -15.15
C ASP A 83 -1.02 11.77 -15.11
N ASN A 84 -1.93 12.59 -14.58
CA ASN A 84 -1.79 14.04 -14.45
C ASN A 84 -1.10 14.52 -13.16
N ILE A 85 -0.51 13.60 -12.38
CA ILE A 85 0.31 13.95 -11.22
C ILE A 85 1.71 13.37 -11.34
N ILE A 86 2.70 14.09 -10.79
CA ILE A 86 4.07 13.60 -10.64
C ILE A 86 4.28 13.24 -9.19
N TRP A 87 4.63 11.99 -8.93
CA TRP A 87 4.91 11.51 -7.59
C TRP A 87 6.27 10.84 -7.49
N ASN A 88 7.13 11.43 -6.65
CA ASN A 88 8.44 10.87 -6.30
C ASN A 88 8.39 10.37 -4.84
N PRO A 89 8.04 9.10 -4.60
CA PRO A 89 7.93 8.57 -3.25
C PRO A 89 9.28 8.47 -2.56
N ARG A 90 9.28 8.32 -1.24
CA ARG A 90 10.49 8.03 -0.47
C ARG A 90 11.19 6.77 -0.98
N PRO A 91 12.52 6.67 -0.88
CA PRO A 91 13.26 5.49 -1.29
C PRO A 91 12.73 4.21 -0.64
N LEU A 92 12.79 3.11 -1.36
CA LEU A 92 12.42 1.80 -0.81
C LEU A 92 13.32 1.45 0.39
N CYS A 93 12.76 0.69 1.31
CA CYS A 93 13.44 0.29 2.53
C CYS A 93 14.70 -0.54 2.24
N ASP A 94 15.84 -0.05 2.72
CA ASP A 94 17.04 -0.86 2.92
C ASP A 94 17.08 -1.34 4.38
N PRO A 95 17.01 -2.66 4.64
CA PRO A 95 17.04 -3.19 5.99
C PRO A 95 18.29 -2.84 6.81
N LYS A 96 19.40 -2.46 6.14
CA LYS A 96 20.66 -2.09 6.81
C LYS A 96 20.59 -0.69 7.42
N THR A 97 19.82 0.20 6.82
CA THR A 97 19.72 1.62 7.22
C THR A 97 18.36 1.98 7.79
N CYS A 98 17.38 1.09 7.67
CA CYS A 98 16.02 1.35 8.14
C CYS A 98 15.96 1.43 9.67
N LYS A 99 15.47 2.57 10.19
CA LYS A 99 15.30 2.81 11.63
C LYS A 99 14.33 1.83 12.33
N GLN A 100 13.48 1.15 11.55
CA GLN A 100 12.51 0.16 12.02
C GLN A 100 13.08 -1.28 12.01
N CYS A 101 14.38 -1.42 11.73
CA CYS A 101 15.05 -2.72 11.71
C CYS A 101 16.01 -2.87 12.91
N VAL A 102 16.04 -4.08 13.44
CA VAL A 102 17.09 -4.56 14.36
C VAL A 102 17.77 -5.74 13.68
N ASP A 103 19.10 -5.73 13.59
CA ASP A 103 19.88 -6.76 12.88
C ASP A 103 19.39 -7.05 11.45
N GLY A 104 19.07 -5.98 10.69
CA GLY A 104 18.60 -6.07 9.31
C GLY A 104 17.19 -6.64 9.14
N LYS A 105 16.39 -6.72 10.20
CA LYS A 105 15.04 -7.27 10.19
C LYS A 105 14.07 -6.34 10.89
N HIS A 106 12.90 -6.10 10.27
CA HIS A 106 11.86 -5.29 10.90
C HIS A 106 11.37 -5.92 12.20
N ILE A 107 11.13 -5.07 13.17
CA ILE A 107 10.68 -5.47 14.52
C ILE A 107 9.32 -6.17 14.46
N LEU A 108 8.45 -5.67 13.57
CA LEU A 108 7.10 -6.19 13.36
C LEU A 108 6.94 -6.75 11.94
N THR A 109 5.94 -7.62 11.75
CA THR A 109 5.53 -8.12 10.43
C THR A 109 4.07 -7.77 10.17
N ALA A 110 3.77 -7.32 8.95
CA ALA A 110 2.42 -6.91 8.55
C ALA A 110 1.37 -8.04 8.53
N GLN A 111 1.79 -9.29 8.62
CA GLN A 111 0.89 -10.45 8.44
C GLN A 111 0.56 -11.21 9.72
N GLN A 112 1.28 -10.98 10.81
CA GLN A 112 1.22 -11.85 11.99
C GLN A 112 1.11 -11.10 13.33
N GLY A 113 1.00 -9.77 13.28
CA GLY A 113 1.18 -9.00 14.50
C GLY A 113 2.59 -9.19 15.07
N PRO A 114 2.81 -9.11 16.39
CA PRO A 114 4.10 -9.38 16.99
C PRO A 114 4.51 -10.83 16.65
N GLY A 115 5.45 -10.97 15.73
CA GLY A 115 5.84 -12.26 15.17
C GLY A 115 6.48 -13.15 16.23
N LYS A 116 6.04 -14.40 16.30
CA LYS A 116 6.81 -15.45 16.94
C LYS A 116 8.11 -15.64 16.17
N ARG A 117 9.18 -15.01 16.60
CA ARG A 117 10.52 -15.39 16.19
C ARG A 117 11.01 -16.50 17.10
N ASN A 118 11.28 -17.68 16.54
CA ASN A 118 11.95 -18.81 17.20
C ASN A 118 11.37 -19.19 18.57
N GLY A 119 10.05 -19.17 18.74
CA GLY A 119 9.40 -19.65 19.95
C GLY A 119 9.47 -18.71 21.17
N THR A 120 10.24 -17.65 21.14
CA THR A 120 10.32 -16.66 22.21
C THR A 120 9.45 -15.46 21.86
N ARG A 121 8.36 -15.26 22.61
CA ARG A 121 7.65 -13.99 22.66
C ARG A 121 8.56 -12.97 23.35
N THR A 122 9.20 -12.11 22.62
CA THR A 122 9.66 -10.86 23.20
C THR A 122 8.44 -9.96 23.30
N ALA A 123 7.73 -10.08 24.41
CA ALA A 123 6.66 -9.18 24.76
C ALA A 123 7.28 -7.85 25.15
N SER A 124 7.36 -6.91 24.24
CA SER A 124 7.46 -5.50 24.58
C SER A 124 6.05 -4.90 24.49
N SER A 125 5.78 -3.91 25.31
CA SER A 125 4.50 -3.21 25.46
C SER A 125 4.01 -2.45 24.20
N LEU A 126 4.61 -2.68 23.05
CA LEU A 126 4.25 -2.18 21.71
C LEU A 126 3.44 -3.20 20.91
N ASP A 127 2.97 -4.26 21.55
CA ASP A 127 2.51 -5.50 20.92
C ASP A 127 1.08 -5.48 20.37
N THR A 128 0.42 -4.36 20.33
CA THR A 128 -0.93 -4.28 19.76
C THR A 128 -0.92 -3.65 18.38
N CYS A 129 -0.37 -4.36 17.41
CA CYS A 129 -0.73 -4.09 16.03
C CYS A 129 -2.18 -4.53 15.84
N THR A 130 -3.13 -3.63 16.05
CA THR A 130 -4.55 -3.89 15.79
C THR A 130 -4.78 -4.11 14.29
N LEU A 131 -5.88 -4.73 13.92
CA LEU A 131 -6.27 -4.86 12.51
C LEU A 131 -6.33 -3.48 11.83
N ASP A 132 -6.78 -2.45 12.53
CA ASP A 132 -6.84 -1.08 12.03
C ASP A 132 -5.44 -0.54 11.70
N THR A 133 -4.45 -0.81 12.56
CA THR A 133 -3.05 -0.46 12.29
C THR A 133 -2.49 -1.20 11.07
N LEU A 134 -2.88 -2.47 10.86
CA LEU A 134 -2.43 -3.27 9.72
C LEU A 134 -3.05 -2.82 8.40
N HIS A 135 -4.28 -2.32 8.44
CA HIS A 135 -5.03 -1.86 7.27
C HIS A 135 -4.88 -0.36 7.01
N GLY A 136 -4.52 0.42 8.01
CA GLY A 136 -4.33 1.87 7.89
C GLY A 136 -3.14 2.25 7.02
N LEU A 137 -3.26 3.40 6.34
CA LEU A 137 -2.12 4.06 5.71
C LEU A 137 -1.30 4.78 6.79
N PRO A 138 0.05 4.80 6.69
CA PRO A 138 0.85 5.65 7.56
C PRO A 138 0.45 7.11 7.43
N ARG A 139 0.40 7.83 8.56
CA ARG A 139 0.00 9.24 8.59
C ARG A 139 0.82 10.10 7.62
N GLU A 140 2.15 9.96 7.63
CA GLU A 140 3.02 10.75 6.76
C GLU A 140 2.79 10.44 5.26
N LEU A 141 2.41 9.20 4.91
CA LEU A 141 2.02 8.86 3.55
C LEU A 141 0.72 9.55 3.15
N THR A 142 -0.25 9.58 4.06
CA THR A 142 -1.52 10.28 3.83
C THR A 142 -1.28 11.79 3.65
N GLU A 143 -0.43 12.40 4.48
CA GLU A 143 -0.04 13.80 4.37
C GLU A 143 0.70 14.10 3.05
N GLU A 144 1.53 13.17 2.56
CA GLU A 144 2.19 13.30 1.26
C GLU A 144 1.20 13.25 0.11
N ILE A 145 0.24 12.31 0.13
CA ILE A 145 -0.83 12.22 -0.88
C ILE A 145 -1.67 13.51 -0.88
N LEU A 146 -2.05 14.02 0.29
CA LEU A 146 -2.80 15.27 0.39
C LEU A 146 -2.05 16.47 -0.19
N ARG A 147 -0.72 16.55 0.04
CA ARG A 147 0.12 17.61 -0.58
C ARG A 147 0.15 17.52 -2.10
N ILE A 148 0.24 16.30 -2.65
CA ILE A 148 0.17 16.08 -4.09
C ILE A 148 -1.17 16.58 -4.64
N CYS A 149 -2.28 16.25 -3.97
CA CYS A 149 -3.61 16.75 -4.37
C CYS A 149 -3.69 18.28 -4.32
N GLN A 150 -3.17 18.90 -3.27
CA GLN A 150 -3.17 20.37 -3.13
C GLN A 150 -2.34 21.03 -4.24
N GLN A 151 -1.13 20.53 -4.52
CA GLN A 151 -0.30 21.04 -5.60
C GLN A 151 -1.01 20.99 -6.95
N HIS A 152 -1.63 19.87 -7.28
CA HIS A 152 -2.37 19.72 -8.52
C HIS A 152 -3.55 20.71 -8.63
N ILE A 153 -4.28 20.93 -7.54
CA ILE A 153 -5.39 21.91 -7.51
C ILE A 153 -4.88 23.33 -7.82
N TRP A 154 -3.72 23.71 -7.26
CA TRP A 154 -3.12 25.04 -7.54
C TRP A 154 -2.58 25.20 -8.96
N GLU A 155 -2.20 24.11 -9.61
CA GLU A 155 -1.71 24.14 -11.01
C GLU A 155 -2.86 24.24 -12.03
N VAL A 156 -4.06 23.84 -11.64
CA VAL A 156 -5.26 23.80 -12.52
C VAL A 156 -6.13 25.07 -12.38
N LEU A 157 -6.01 25.81 -11.28
CA LEU A 157 -6.71 27.09 -11.03
C LEU A 157 -5.95 28.28 -11.59
#